data_0dc21e86a2901f95b1429aca8b1a8010
#
_entry.id   0dc21e86a2901f95b1429aca8b1a8010
#
_cell.length_a   1.000
_cell.length_b   1.000
_cell.length_c   1.000
_cell.angle_alpha   90.00
_cell.angle_beta   90.00
_cell.angle_gamma   90.00
#
_symmetry.space_group_name_H-M   'P 1'
#
loop_
_entity.id
_entity.type
_entity.pdbx_description
1 polymer ?
#
loop_
_entity_poly.entity_id
_entity_poly.type
_entity_poly.pdbx_seq_one_letter_code
_entity_poly.pdbx_strand_id
1 'polypeptide(L)'
;WIQSMATPELTAYFAFIYVYGYVFLLIFPLVAYFALSRPEPLRRTMVAYGANYLIGVFCYILFIAYGPRNLIADQAEGLLYSQYAQYQFVTDAVNDETNVFPSLHTSMAVTAALLAWTTRDEYPLWVPISAALAVSVVISTMYLGIHWATDVIFGILLAWVSVKIGTRFEETPPTIGRFRHLLRYARSAIPGRS
;
A
#
# COMPACT_ATOMS: atom_id res chain seq x y z
N TRP A 1 -9.06 -16.45 -18.00
CA TRP A 1 -9.31 -17.60 -17.11
C TRP A 1 -9.92 -17.17 -15.76
N ILE A 2 -9.36 -16.21 -15.02
CA ILE A 2 -9.91 -15.82 -13.70
C ILE A 2 -11.34 -15.28 -13.82
N GLN A 3 -11.66 -14.54 -14.86
CA GLN A 3 -13.00 -13.99 -15.12
C GLN A 3 -14.01 -15.01 -15.64
N SER A 4 -13.58 -16.20 -16.08
CA SER A 4 -14.53 -17.25 -16.46
C SER A 4 -15.33 -17.82 -15.27
N MET A 5 -14.92 -17.51 -14.04
CA MET A 5 -15.63 -17.84 -12.80
C MET A 5 -16.50 -16.68 -12.28
N ALA A 6 -16.68 -15.62 -13.07
CA ALA A 6 -17.39 -14.43 -12.61
C ALA A 6 -18.89 -14.72 -12.38
N THR A 7 -19.35 -14.38 -11.18
CA THR A 7 -20.76 -14.30 -10.80
C THR A 7 -21.06 -12.93 -10.21
N PRO A 8 -22.32 -12.48 -10.20
CA PRO A 8 -22.68 -11.19 -9.59
C PRO A 8 -22.21 -11.06 -8.14
N GLU A 9 -22.36 -12.13 -7.34
CA GLU A 9 -21.98 -12.14 -5.92
C GLU A 9 -20.49 -12.05 -5.73
N LEU A 10 -19.73 -12.80 -6.52
CA LEU A 10 -18.26 -12.80 -6.46
C LEU A 10 -17.70 -11.45 -6.93
N THR A 11 -18.32 -10.85 -7.95
CA THR A 11 -17.94 -9.53 -8.45
C THR A 11 -18.26 -8.44 -7.40
N ALA A 12 -19.42 -8.53 -6.72
CA ALA A 12 -19.77 -7.63 -5.63
C ALA A 12 -18.76 -7.72 -4.48
N TYR A 13 -18.39 -8.95 -4.10
CA TYR A 13 -17.38 -9.17 -3.06
C TYR A 13 -16.03 -8.56 -3.43
N PHE A 14 -15.48 -8.85 -4.61
CA PHE A 14 -14.19 -8.33 -5.00
C PHE A 14 -14.19 -6.81 -5.25
N ALA A 15 -15.29 -6.25 -5.76
CA ALA A 15 -15.45 -4.81 -5.87
C ALA A 15 -15.46 -4.13 -4.48
N PHE A 16 -16.18 -4.70 -3.51
CA PHE A 16 -16.19 -4.21 -2.12
C PHE A 16 -14.81 -4.30 -1.48
N ILE A 17 -14.12 -5.44 -1.62
CA ILE A 17 -12.77 -5.65 -1.08
C ILE A 17 -11.77 -4.69 -1.73
N TYR A 18 -11.83 -4.50 -3.03
CA TYR A 18 -10.94 -3.61 -3.77
C TYR A 18 -11.03 -2.15 -3.29
N VAL A 19 -12.23 -1.67 -3.00
CA VAL A 19 -12.44 -0.28 -2.57
C VAL A 19 -12.36 -0.16 -1.04
N TYR A 20 -13.28 -0.80 -0.34
CA TYR A 20 -13.42 -0.60 1.12
C TYR A 20 -12.49 -1.48 1.94
N GLY A 21 -12.32 -2.75 1.55
CA GLY A 21 -11.39 -3.66 2.23
C GLY A 21 -9.96 -3.16 2.16
N TYR A 22 -9.55 -2.64 1.00
CA TYR A 22 -8.24 -2.03 0.81
C TYR A 22 -8.04 -0.78 1.69
N VAL A 23 -8.98 0.15 1.68
CA VAL A 23 -8.92 1.37 2.51
C VAL A 23 -8.86 1.01 3.99
N PHE A 24 -9.70 0.08 4.44
CA PHE A 24 -9.67 -0.41 5.82
C PHE A 24 -8.32 -1.02 6.18
N LEU A 25 -7.77 -1.88 5.32
CA LEU A 25 -6.48 -2.53 5.52
C LEU A 25 -5.33 -1.52 5.71
N LEU A 26 -5.38 -0.37 5.04
CA LEU A 26 -4.36 0.67 5.16
C LEU A 26 -4.57 1.60 6.36
N ILE A 27 -5.81 1.98 6.65
CA ILE A 27 -6.11 2.98 7.69
C ILE A 27 -6.08 2.35 9.07
N PHE A 28 -6.63 1.15 9.23
CA PHE A 28 -6.72 0.50 10.53
C PHE A 28 -5.38 0.42 11.28
N PRO A 29 -4.26 -0.04 10.67
CA PRO A 29 -2.98 -0.10 11.38
C PRO A 29 -2.45 1.29 11.78
N LEU A 30 -2.71 2.33 11.00
CA LEU A 30 -2.29 3.69 11.38
C LEU A 30 -2.99 4.13 12.67
N VAL A 31 -4.30 3.91 12.76
CA VAL A 31 -5.10 4.25 13.96
C VAL A 31 -4.73 3.36 15.14
N ALA A 32 -4.65 2.04 14.92
CA ALA A 32 -4.33 1.08 15.97
C ALA A 32 -2.91 1.30 16.54
N TYR A 33 -1.93 1.54 15.67
CA TYR A 33 -0.54 1.74 16.10
C TYR A 33 -0.31 3.12 16.72
N PHE A 34 -1.12 4.11 16.35
CA PHE A 34 -1.12 5.40 17.04
C PHE A 34 -1.59 5.27 18.50
N ALA A 35 -2.50 4.33 18.79
CA ALA A 35 -2.99 4.05 20.12
C ALA A 35 -2.01 3.25 21.01
N LEU A 36 -0.93 2.71 20.45
CA LEU A 36 0.10 2.00 21.22
C LEU A 36 0.98 2.98 22.02
N SER A 37 1.42 2.53 23.20
CA SER A 37 2.35 3.29 24.05
C SER A 37 3.75 3.46 23.44
N ARG A 38 4.08 2.66 22.42
CA ARG A 38 5.35 2.68 21.72
C ARG A 38 5.16 3.21 20.28
N PRO A 39 5.95 4.18 19.83
CA PRO A 39 5.76 4.81 18.52
C PRO A 39 6.37 4.03 17.34
N GLU A 40 7.17 2.98 17.62
CA GLU A 40 7.93 2.26 16.62
C GLU A 40 7.05 1.63 15.53
N PRO A 41 5.94 0.92 15.84
CA PRO A 41 5.10 0.32 14.81
C PRO A 41 4.47 1.35 13.88
N LEU A 42 4.00 2.49 14.42
CA LEU A 42 3.45 3.57 13.62
C LEU A 42 4.51 4.17 12.70
N ARG A 43 5.68 4.52 13.24
CA ARG A 43 6.79 5.09 12.47
C ARG A 43 7.24 4.16 11.35
N ARG A 44 7.42 2.87 11.65
CA ARG A 44 7.77 1.84 10.66
C ARG A 44 6.74 1.77 9.55
N THR A 45 5.45 1.76 9.90
CA THR A 45 4.34 1.70 8.95
C THR A 45 4.32 2.94 8.06
N MET A 46 4.44 4.13 8.62
CA MET A 46 4.46 5.38 7.84
C MET A 46 5.64 5.44 6.86
N VAL A 47 6.85 5.03 7.31
CA VAL A 47 8.03 4.99 6.44
C VAL A 47 7.88 3.94 5.35
N ALA A 48 7.37 2.75 5.68
CA ALA A 48 7.14 1.70 4.70
C ALA A 48 6.09 2.11 3.66
N TYR A 49 4.97 2.71 4.09
CA TYR A 49 3.94 3.22 3.18
C TYR A 49 4.46 4.35 2.29
N GLY A 50 5.20 5.30 2.87
CA GLY A 50 5.81 6.39 2.11
C GLY A 50 6.81 5.88 1.06
N ALA A 51 7.69 4.96 1.44
CA ALA A 51 8.65 4.34 0.52
C ALA A 51 7.95 3.56 -0.60
N ASN A 52 6.92 2.78 -0.24
CA ASN A 52 6.12 2.01 -1.20
C ASN A 52 5.48 2.92 -2.25
N TYR A 53 4.78 3.94 -1.79
CA TYR A 53 4.09 4.88 -2.66
C TYR A 53 5.07 5.66 -3.55
N LEU A 54 6.17 6.19 -2.99
CA LEU A 54 7.17 6.94 -3.74
C LEU A 54 7.84 6.10 -4.83
N ILE A 55 8.26 4.87 -4.50
CA ILE A 55 8.88 3.97 -5.48
C ILE A 55 7.85 3.57 -6.54
N GLY A 56 6.61 3.26 -6.15
CA GLY A 56 5.56 2.88 -7.08
C GLY A 56 5.19 4.01 -8.05
N VAL A 57 5.01 5.23 -7.55
CA VAL A 57 4.77 6.41 -8.42
C VAL A 57 5.94 6.68 -9.34
N PHE A 58 7.18 6.52 -8.86
CA PHE A 58 8.36 6.64 -9.71
C PHE A 58 8.36 5.60 -10.84
N CYS A 59 7.96 4.36 -10.54
CA CYS A 59 7.78 3.33 -11.57
C CYS A 59 6.70 3.71 -12.59
N TYR A 60 5.58 4.29 -12.17
CA TYR A 60 4.50 4.76 -13.07
C TYR A 60 4.98 5.84 -14.04
N ILE A 61 5.89 6.71 -13.59
CA ILE A 61 6.49 7.73 -14.47
C ILE A 61 7.45 7.10 -15.49
N LEU A 62 8.17 6.04 -15.09
CA LEU A 62 9.15 5.37 -15.95
C LEU A 62 8.55 4.37 -16.92
N PHE A 63 7.47 3.68 -16.49
CA PHE A 63 6.88 2.57 -17.24
C PHE A 63 5.42 2.87 -17.58
N ILE A 64 5.16 3.21 -18.81
CA ILE A 64 3.79 3.32 -19.33
C ILE A 64 3.28 1.91 -19.60
N ALA A 65 2.36 1.42 -18.74
CA ALA A 65 1.81 0.08 -18.82
C ALA A 65 0.28 0.12 -18.79
N TYR A 66 -0.36 -0.71 -19.64
CA TYR A 66 -1.81 -0.82 -19.72
C TYR A 66 -2.31 -2.11 -19.10
N GLY A 67 -3.40 -2.06 -18.37
CA GLY A 67 -4.05 -3.21 -17.77
C GLY A 67 -4.81 -4.10 -18.76
N PRO A 68 -5.20 -5.33 -18.34
CA PRO A 68 -5.95 -6.25 -19.20
C PRO A 68 -7.19 -5.63 -19.82
N ARG A 69 -7.99 -4.91 -19.04
CA ARG A 69 -9.23 -4.27 -19.50
C ARG A 69 -9.03 -3.26 -20.64
N ASN A 70 -7.84 -2.67 -20.76
CA ASN A 70 -7.52 -1.65 -21.75
C ASN A 70 -6.84 -2.27 -22.98
N LEU A 71 -6.08 -3.36 -22.81
CA LEU A 71 -5.28 -3.95 -23.88
C LEU A 71 -6.01 -5.08 -24.60
N ILE A 72 -6.81 -5.88 -23.88
CA ILE A 72 -7.56 -7.03 -24.42
C ILE A 72 -9.02 -6.95 -23.95
N ALA A 73 -9.68 -5.81 -24.17
CA ALA A 73 -11.05 -5.54 -23.72
C ALA A 73 -12.10 -6.54 -24.24
N ASP A 74 -11.81 -7.24 -25.33
CA ASP A 74 -12.60 -8.34 -25.89
C ASP A 74 -12.50 -9.65 -25.07
N GLN A 75 -11.45 -9.82 -24.26
CA GLN A 75 -11.17 -11.01 -23.46
C GLN A 75 -11.15 -10.75 -21.95
N ALA A 76 -10.95 -9.50 -21.53
CA ALA A 76 -10.91 -9.10 -20.14
C ALA A 76 -11.75 -7.84 -19.90
N GLU A 77 -12.89 -8.03 -19.27
CA GLU A 77 -13.82 -6.93 -18.95
C GLU A 77 -13.38 -6.16 -17.70
N GLY A 78 -13.55 -4.84 -17.71
CA GLY A 78 -13.38 -3.98 -16.54
C GLY A 78 -14.57 -4.11 -15.58
N LEU A 79 -14.71 -5.26 -14.91
CA LEU A 79 -15.88 -5.64 -14.10
C LEU A 79 -16.24 -4.62 -13.01
N LEU A 80 -15.25 -3.88 -12.49
CA LEU A 80 -15.50 -2.85 -11.49
C LEU A 80 -16.38 -1.73 -12.06
N TYR A 81 -16.12 -1.29 -13.25
CA TYR A 81 -16.77 -0.11 -13.84
C TYR A 81 -18.02 -0.47 -14.64
N SER A 82 -18.04 -1.63 -15.29
CA SER A 82 -19.19 -2.09 -16.03
C SER A 82 -20.39 -2.43 -15.13
N GLN A 83 -20.14 -2.92 -13.93
CA GLN A 83 -21.19 -3.31 -12.98
C GLN A 83 -21.45 -2.30 -11.86
N TYR A 84 -20.45 -1.49 -11.51
CA TYR A 84 -20.49 -0.56 -10.36
C TYR A 84 -19.94 0.82 -10.74
N ALA A 85 -20.65 1.54 -11.60
CA ALA A 85 -20.26 2.87 -12.09
C ALA A 85 -20.00 3.89 -10.96
N GLN A 86 -20.66 3.73 -9.79
CA GLN A 86 -20.44 4.59 -8.63
C GLN A 86 -18.99 4.52 -8.09
N TYR A 87 -18.29 3.42 -8.28
CA TYR A 87 -16.88 3.30 -7.86
C TYR A 87 -15.92 4.06 -8.79
N GLN A 88 -16.36 4.40 -10.00
CA GLN A 88 -15.56 5.22 -10.90
C GLN A 88 -15.22 6.57 -10.27
N PHE A 89 -16.20 7.23 -9.65
CA PHE A 89 -15.97 8.50 -8.96
C PHE A 89 -14.93 8.43 -7.83
N VAL A 90 -14.85 7.30 -7.14
CA VAL A 90 -13.93 7.11 -6.00
C VAL A 90 -12.53 6.73 -6.46
N THR A 91 -12.43 6.04 -7.59
CA THR A 91 -11.16 5.44 -8.04
C THR A 91 -10.54 6.13 -9.25
N ASP A 92 -11.26 6.99 -9.96
CA ASP A 92 -10.83 7.62 -11.22
C ASP A 92 -9.54 8.44 -11.05
N ALA A 93 -9.40 9.12 -9.92
CA ALA A 93 -8.20 9.92 -9.62
C ALA A 93 -6.93 9.08 -9.36
N VAL A 94 -7.06 7.78 -9.11
CA VAL A 94 -5.95 6.86 -8.76
C VAL A 94 -5.77 5.73 -9.75
N ASN A 95 -6.79 5.43 -10.57
CA ASN A 95 -6.78 4.33 -11.55
C ASN A 95 -6.66 4.86 -12.98
N ASP A 96 -5.67 5.70 -13.23
CA ASP A 96 -5.33 6.10 -14.58
C ASP A 96 -4.97 4.87 -15.43
N GLU A 97 -5.29 4.89 -16.73
CA GLU A 97 -5.11 3.75 -17.63
C GLU A 97 -3.66 3.27 -17.71
N THR A 98 -2.72 4.16 -17.47
CA THR A 98 -1.27 3.92 -17.57
C THR A 98 -0.58 3.60 -16.24
N ASN A 99 -1.29 3.68 -15.11
CA ASN A 99 -0.76 3.46 -13.78
C ASN A 99 -0.90 2.00 -13.33
N VAL A 100 -0.31 1.07 -14.08
CA VAL A 100 -0.56 -0.36 -13.88
C VAL A 100 0.65 -1.09 -13.29
N PHE A 101 1.88 -0.72 -13.65
CA PHE A 101 3.08 -1.44 -13.22
C PHE A 101 3.98 -0.62 -12.29
N PRO A 102 4.35 -1.15 -11.11
CA PRO A 102 3.83 -2.34 -10.44
C PRO A 102 2.44 -2.09 -9.79
N SER A 103 1.73 -3.16 -9.40
CA SER A 103 0.44 -3.02 -8.71
C SER A 103 0.60 -2.38 -7.33
N LEU A 104 0.22 -1.11 -7.19
CA LEU A 104 0.25 -0.41 -5.90
C LEU A 104 -0.79 -0.94 -4.91
N HIS A 105 -1.96 -1.37 -5.35
CA HIS A 105 -2.94 -2.03 -4.48
C HIS A 105 -2.36 -3.30 -3.85
N THR A 106 -1.73 -4.14 -4.67
CA THR A 106 -1.02 -5.34 -4.17
C THR A 106 0.09 -4.97 -3.21
N SER A 107 0.97 -4.05 -3.60
CA SER A 107 2.15 -3.74 -2.80
C SER A 107 1.79 -3.11 -1.45
N MET A 108 0.84 -2.21 -1.41
CA MET A 108 0.38 -1.58 -0.16
C MET A 108 -0.36 -2.58 0.74
N ALA A 109 -1.26 -3.42 0.17
CA ALA A 109 -1.97 -4.44 0.92
C ALA A 109 -1.02 -5.46 1.55
N VAL A 110 -0.04 -5.96 0.77
CA VAL A 110 0.97 -6.89 1.27
C VAL A 110 1.89 -6.22 2.29
N THR A 111 2.25 -4.94 2.11
CA THR A 111 3.02 -4.18 3.10
C THR A 111 2.29 -4.12 4.44
N ALA A 112 0.99 -3.80 4.44
CA ALA A 112 0.18 -3.75 5.66
C ALA A 112 0.13 -5.12 6.36
N ALA A 113 -0.08 -6.20 5.61
CA ALA A 113 -0.12 -7.56 6.15
C ALA A 113 1.23 -8.02 6.72
N LEU A 114 2.34 -7.72 6.05
CA LEU A 114 3.68 -8.03 6.56
C LEU A 114 4.00 -7.25 7.84
N LEU A 115 3.58 -5.99 7.93
CA LEU A 115 3.77 -5.17 9.12
C LEU A 115 2.89 -5.60 10.29
N ALA A 116 1.72 -6.21 10.06
CA ALA A 116 0.86 -6.73 11.09
C ALA A 116 1.57 -7.75 11.99
N TRP A 117 2.51 -8.52 11.44
CA TRP A 117 3.32 -9.48 12.20
C TRP A 117 4.15 -8.80 13.31
N THR A 118 4.52 -7.55 13.15
CA THR A 118 5.35 -6.82 14.12
C THR A 118 4.58 -6.40 15.39
N THR A 119 3.26 -6.46 15.34
CA THR A 119 2.35 -6.13 16.44
C THR A 119 1.43 -7.31 16.83
N ARG A 120 1.86 -8.54 16.52
CA ARG A 120 1.07 -9.75 16.79
C ARG A 120 0.77 -9.99 18.27
N ASP A 121 1.63 -9.46 19.15
CA ASP A 121 1.48 -9.63 20.60
C ASP A 121 0.40 -8.68 21.14
N GLU A 122 0.25 -7.48 20.56
CA GLU A 122 -0.78 -6.51 20.93
C GLU A 122 -2.10 -6.74 20.16
N TYR A 123 -1.99 -7.12 18.88
CA TYR A 123 -3.14 -7.32 18.00
C TYR A 123 -3.10 -8.69 17.32
N PRO A 124 -3.22 -9.81 18.04
CA PRO A 124 -3.05 -11.16 17.47
C PRO A 124 -4.03 -11.48 16.35
N LEU A 125 -5.28 -10.98 16.44
CA LEU A 125 -6.28 -11.21 15.40
C LEU A 125 -6.03 -10.37 14.12
N TRP A 126 -5.26 -9.29 14.24
CA TRP A 126 -4.95 -8.45 13.10
C TRP A 126 -4.09 -9.17 12.06
N VAL A 127 -3.22 -10.08 12.48
CA VAL A 127 -2.37 -10.87 11.56
C VAL A 127 -3.19 -11.69 10.57
N PRO A 128 -4.09 -12.60 10.99
CA PRO A 128 -4.90 -13.37 10.05
C PRO A 128 -5.89 -12.51 9.27
N ILE A 129 -6.47 -11.48 9.89
CA ILE A 129 -7.40 -10.56 9.20
C ILE A 129 -6.68 -9.80 8.08
N SER A 130 -5.54 -9.19 8.37
CA SER A 130 -4.78 -8.44 7.37
C SER A 130 -4.24 -9.34 6.25
N ALA A 131 -3.83 -10.57 6.59
CA ALA A 131 -3.39 -11.55 5.59
C ALA A 131 -4.55 -11.95 4.66
N ALA A 132 -5.72 -12.27 5.20
CA ALA A 132 -6.91 -12.62 4.42
C ALA A 132 -7.36 -11.46 3.52
N LEU A 133 -7.38 -10.23 4.05
CA LEU A 133 -7.72 -9.04 3.28
C LEU A 133 -6.68 -8.77 2.17
N ALA A 134 -5.38 -8.89 2.46
CA ALA A 134 -4.34 -8.68 1.47
C ALA A 134 -4.44 -9.70 0.32
N VAL A 135 -4.65 -10.98 0.63
CA VAL A 135 -4.88 -12.01 -0.40
C VAL A 135 -6.13 -11.69 -1.23
N SER A 136 -7.22 -11.29 -0.59
CA SER A 136 -8.46 -10.90 -1.29
C SER A 136 -8.26 -9.68 -2.17
N VAL A 137 -7.51 -8.65 -1.72
CA VAL A 137 -7.14 -7.48 -2.54
C VAL A 137 -6.30 -7.90 -3.74
N VAL A 138 -5.28 -8.74 -3.54
CA VAL A 138 -4.42 -9.24 -4.63
C VAL A 138 -5.25 -9.96 -5.70
N ILE A 139 -6.14 -10.85 -5.29
CA ILE A 139 -7.03 -11.55 -6.22
C ILE A 139 -7.96 -10.56 -6.93
N SER A 140 -8.54 -9.59 -6.19
CA SER A 140 -9.46 -8.62 -6.75
C SER A 140 -8.85 -7.80 -7.88
N THR A 141 -7.56 -7.42 -7.78
CA THR A 141 -6.89 -6.62 -8.81
C THR A 141 -6.82 -7.32 -10.17
N MET A 142 -6.61 -8.64 -10.16
CA MET A 142 -6.60 -9.46 -11.39
C MET A 142 -8.01 -9.82 -11.85
N TYR A 143 -8.90 -10.18 -10.90
CA TYR A 143 -10.28 -10.55 -11.19
C TYR A 143 -11.06 -9.39 -11.84
N LEU A 144 -10.87 -8.17 -11.36
CA LEU A 144 -11.52 -6.97 -11.90
C LEU A 144 -10.88 -6.48 -13.23
N GLY A 145 -9.88 -7.17 -13.76
CA GLY A 145 -9.24 -6.84 -15.04
C GLY A 145 -8.32 -5.62 -14.98
N ILE A 146 -7.85 -5.23 -13.79
CA ILE A 146 -7.04 -4.03 -13.60
C ILE A 146 -5.55 -4.32 -13.82
N HIS A 147 -5.05 -5.42 -13.23
CA HIS A 147 -3.62 -5.76 -13.24
C HIS A 147 -3.33 -7.14 -13.85
N TRP A 148 -2.16 -7.25 -14.46
CA TRP A 148 -1.57 -8.51 -14.88
C TRP A 148 -0.93 -9.23 -13.68
N ALA A 149 -0.74 -10.54 -13.79
CA ALA A 149 0.00 -11.31 -12.78
C ALA A 149 1.43 -10.80 -12.56
N THR A 150 2.07 -10.28 -13.60
CA THR A 150 3.39 -9.65 -13.53
C THR A 150 3.37 -8.42 -12.62
N ASP A 151 2.37 -7.55 -12.73
CA ASP A 151 2.25 -6.34 -11.91
C ASP A 151 2.09 -6.71 -10.44
N VAL A 152 1.35 -7.79 -10.18
CA VAL A 152 1.15 -8.35 -8.84
C VAL A 152 2.46 -8.86 -8.25
N ILE A 153 3.24 -9.64 -9.01
CA ILE A 153 4.54 -10.17 -8.56
C ILE A 153 5.48 -9.02 -8.20
N PHE A 154 5.60 -8.01 -9.06
CA PHE A 154 6.44 -6.84 -8.78
C PHE A 154 5.86 -5.98 -7.64
N GLY A 155 4.54 -5.95 -7.47
CA GLY A 155 3.90 -5.35 -6.30
C GLY A 155 4.30 -6.03 -4.99
N ILE A 156 4.35 -7.36 -4.95
CA ILE A 156 4.82 -8.14 -3.78
C ILE A 156 6.30 -7.85 -3.50
N LEU A 157 7.14 -7.79 -4.52
CA LEU A 157 8.55 -7.43 -4.37
C LEU A 157 8.71 -6.01 -3.81
N LEU A 158 7.94 -5.06 -4.32
CA LEU A 158 7.92 -3.69 -3.82
C LEU A 158 7.49 -3.64 -2.34
N ALA A 159 6.48 -4.42 -1.94
CA ALA A 159 6.07 -4.53 -0.55
C ALA A 159 7.22 -5.00 0.35
N TRP A 160 7.91 -6.04 -0.06
CA TRP A 160 9.06 -6.56 0.69
C TRP A 160 10.17 -5.52 0.85
N VAL A 161 10.54 -4.80 -0.23
CA VAL A 161 11.52 -3.71 -0.18
C VAL A 161 11.07 -2.60 0.78
N SER A 162 9.81 -2.20 0.70
CA SER A 162 9.23 -1.13 1.53
C SER A 162 9.26 -1.48 3.02
N VAL A 163 8.91 -2.72 3.37
CA VAL A 163 9.01 -3.21 4.75
C VAL A 163 10.46 -3.21 5.23
N LYS A 164 11.42 -3.61 4.40
CA LYS A 164 12.85 -3.54 4.74
C LYS A 164 13.32 -2.12 4.99
N ILE A 165 12.87 -1.15 4.18
CA ILE A 165 13.18 0.27 4.38
C ILE A 165 12.58 0.74 5.72
N GLY A 166 11.30 0.45 5.99
CA GLY A 166 10.64 0.81 7.24
C GLY A 166 11.35 0.26 8.48
N THR A 167 11.78 -1.01 8.42
CA THR A 167 12.51 -1.67 9.51
C THR A 167 13.89 -1.04 9.75
N ARG A 168 14.65 -0.80 8.69
CA ARG A 168 15.98 -0.16 8.82
C ARG A 168 15.91 1.26 9.36
N PHE A 169 14.86 2.01 9.01
CA PHE A 169 14.68 3.38 9.50
C PHE A 169 14.37 3.43 10.99
N GLU A 170 13.83 2.34 11.55
CA GLU A 170 13.60 2.21 12.99
C GLU A 170 14.92 1.96 13.75
N GLU A 171 15.78 1.11 13.22
CA GLU A 171 17.09 0.78 13.83
C GLU A 171 18.05 1.97 13.86
N THR A 172 17.81 2.98 12.98
CA THR A 172 18.65 4.19 12.93
C THR A 172 18.00 5.25 13.82
N PRO A 173 18.60 5.61 14.97
CA PRO A 173 18.05 6.66 15.81
C PRO A 173 17.94 7.95 15.00
N PRO A 174 16.82 8.69 15.10
CA PRO A 174 16.61 9.88 14.29
C PRO A 174 17.75 10.88 14.54
N THR A 175 18.37 11.32 13.47
CA THR A 175 19.46 12.33 13.43
C THR A 175 19.08 13.68 14.09
N ILE A 176 17.83 13.80 14.57
CA ILE A 176 17.31 14.93 15.34
C ILE A 176 18.16 15.20 16.59
N GLY A 177 18.73 14.16 17.22
CA GLY A 177 19.69 14.34 18.33
C GLY A 177 20.98 15.01 17.87
N ARG A 178 21.52 14.64 16.71
CA ARG A 178 22.68 15.31 16.10
C ARG A 178 22.37 16.74 15.67
N PHE A 179 21.19 16.96 15.08
CA PHE A 179 20.78 18.31 14.66
C PHE A 179 20.55 19.25 15.88
N ARG A 180 19.96 18.74 16.96
CA ARG A 180 19.84 19.49 18.22
C ARG A 180 21.23 19.77 18.86
N HIS A 181 22.17 18.84 18.74
CA HIS A 181 23.54 19.05 19.22
C HIS A 181 24.27 20.09 18.38
N LEU A 182 24.13 20.05 17.06
CA LEU A 182 24.67 21.06 16.14
C LEU A 182 24.04 22.43 16.34
N LEU A 183 22.75 22.53 16.57
CA LEU A 183 22.05 23.79 16.88
C LEU A 183 22.48 24.35 18.25
N ARG A 184 22.72 23.51 19.25
CA ARG A 184 23.29 23.94 20.53
C ARG A 184 24.74 24.42 20.37
N TYR A 185 25.55 23.71 19.62
CA TYR A 185 26.93 24.10 19.33
C TYR A 185 27.02 25.41 18.54
N ALA A 186 26.17 25.57 17.52
CA ALA A 186 26.06 26.82 16.76
C ALA A 186 25.58 28.00 17.63
N ARG A 187 24.68 27.74 18.59
CA ARG A 187 24.21 28.77 19.54
C ARG A 187 25.28 29.21 20.56
N SER A 188 26.12 28.25 20.98
CA SER A 188 27.24 28.54 21.90
C SER A 188 28.47 29.18 21.19
N ALA A 189 28.55 29.08 19.86
CA ALA A 189 29.60 29.65 19.05
C ALA A 189 29.37 31.11 18.61
N ILE A 190 28.19 31.72 18.95
CA ILE A 190 27.92 33.12 18.70
C ILE A 190 28.32 33.92 19.94
N PRO A 191 29.51 34.64 19.91
CA PRO A 191 29.90 35.48 21.01
C PRO A 191 29.02 36.75 21.03
N GLY A 192 28.32 36.98 22.14
CA GLY A 192 27.67 38.26 22.43
C GLY A 192 26.15 38.27 22.36
N ARG A 193 25.52 37.61 23.35
CA ARG A 193 24.21 38.04 23.94
C ARG A 193 24.25 37.67 25.40
N SER A 194 24.78 38.60 26.21
CA SER A 194 24.48 38.70 27.64
C SER A 194 23.15 39.41 27.81
#